data_55852aaf8cfeda750343d7b3804984ff
#
_entry.id   55852aaf8cfeda750343d7b3804984ff
#
_cell.length_a   1.000
_cell.length_b   1.000
_cell.length_c   1.000
_cell.angle_alpha   90.00
_cell.angle_beta   90.00
_cell.angle_gamma   90.00
#
_symmetry.space_group_name_H-M   'P 1'
#
loop_
_entity.id
_entity.type
_entity.pdbx_description
1 polymer ?
#
loop_
_entity_poly.entity_id
_entity_poly.type
_entity_poly.pdbx_seq_one_letter_code
_entity_poly.pdbx_strand_id
1 'polypeptide(L)'
;MLTVLVIDESRSRAGEICAGLALAGYQVAAILAGAENLTAEVERLQPDVILIDTDSPSRDTLENLAAMNKDMPRPVVIFTQ
;
A
#
# COMPACT_ATOMS: atom_id res chain seq x y z
N MET A 1 7.24 -15.39 -3.65
CA MET A 1 6.61 -14.77 -2.47
C MET A 1 5.99 -13.44 -2.88
N LEU A 2 4.72 -13.23 -2.53
CA LEU A 2 4.04 -11.98 -2.85
C LEU A 2 4.58 -10.84 -2.00
N THR A 3 4.86 -9.72 -2.64
CA THR A 3 5.30 -8.52 -1.95
C THR A 3 4.14 -7.52 -1.87
N VAL A 4 4.02 -6.89 -0.71
CA VAL A 4 2.93 -5.96 -0.42
C VAL A 4 3.50 -4.60 -0.05
N LEU A 5 2.98 -3.55 -0.69
CA LEU A 5 3.27 -2.18 -0.30
C LEU A 5 2.12 -1.71 0.58
N VAL A 6 2.43 -1.31 1.82
CA VAL A 6 1.41 -0.88 2.77
C VAL A 6 1.40 0.63 2.86
N ILE A 7 0.21 1.22 2.76
CA ILE A 7 0.00 2.65 2.96
C ILE A 7 -0.90 2.81 4.17
N ASP A 8 -0.37 3.37 5.25
CA ASP A 8 -1.10 3.55 6.50
C ASP A 8 -0.60 4.79 7.22
N GLU A 9 -1.51 5.67 7.58
CA GLU A 9 -1.19 6.88 8.31
C GLU A 9 -0.84 6.60 9.77
N SER A 10 -1.26 5.46 10.31
CA SER A 10 -1.01 5.05 11.68
C SER A 10 0.11 4.01 11.75
N ARG A 11 1.22 4.37 12.36
CA ARG A 11 2.34 3.44 12.53
C ARG A 11 1.97 2.23 13.38
N SER A 12 1.11 2.41 14.36
CA SER A 12 0.67 1.32 15.23
C SER A 12 -0.09 0.26 14.44
N ARG A 13 -1.05 0.71 13.63
CA ARG A 13 -1.82 -0.20 12.79
C ARG A 13 -0.96 -0.84 11.71
N ALA A 14 -0.04 -0.07 11.13
CA ALA A 14 0.87 -0.59 10.13
C ALA A 14 1.71 -1.74 10.67
N GLY A 15 2.19 -1.63 11.90
CA GLY A 15 2.93 -2.70 12.55
C GLY A 15 2.12 -3.97 12.71
N GLU A 16 0.85 -3.85 13.12
CA GLU A 16 -0.04 -4.98 13.27
C GLU A 16 -0.34 -5.65 11.92
N ILE A 17 -0.59 -4.86 10.90
CA ILE A 17 -0.86 -5.37 9.55
C ILE A 17 0.37 -6.09 9.00
N CYS A 18 1.56 -5.51 9.17
CA CYS A 18 2.79 -6.14 8.70
C CYS A 18 3.05 -7.46 9.40
N ALA A 19 2.81 -7.54 10.70
CA ALA A 19 2.95 -8.79 11.44
C ALA A 19 1.99 -9.86 10.91
N GLY A 20 0.73 -9.48 10.66
CA GLY A 20 -0.25 -10.39 10.09
C GLY A 20 0.10 -10.87 8.69
N LEU A 21 0.60 -9.97 7.85
CA LEU A 21 1.03 -10.32 6.50
C LEU A 21 2.23 -11.26 6.52
N ALA A 22 3.19 -11.01 7.40
CA ALA A 22 4.35 -11.89 7.54
C ALA A 22 3.95 -13.29 7.97
N LEU A 23 3.01 -13.39 8.93
CA LEU A 23 2.50 -14.68 9.38
C LEU A 23 1.78 -15.42 8.26
N ALA A 24 1.12 -14.70 7.36
CA ALA A 24 0.42 -15.29 6.22
C ALA A 24 1.36 -15.67 5.07
N GLY A 25 2.64 -15.37 5.16
CA GLY A 25 3.62 -15.71 4.14
C GLY A 25 3.88 -14.63 3.11
N TYR A 26 3.41 -13.40 3.35
CA TYR A 26 3.68 -12.28 2.47
C TYR A 26 4.90 -11.49 2.93
N GLN A 27 5.54 -10.81 2.00
CA GLN A 27 6.66 -9.94 2.31
C GLN A 27 6.23 -8.49 2.18
N VAL A 28 6.47 -7.69 3.21
CA VAL A 28 6.18 -6.26 3.16
C VAL A 28 7.37 -5.54 2.55
N ALA A 29 7.14 -4.92 1.39
CA ALA A 29 8.20 -4.21 0.67
C ALA A 29 8.53 -2.88 1.35
N ALA A 30 7.51 -2.16 1.78
CA ALA A 30 7.68 -0.89 2.48
C ALA A 30 6.36 -0.46 3.11
N ILE A 31 6.44 0.48 4.04
CA ILE A 31 5.28 1.10 4.68
C ILE A 31 5.37 2.60 4.41
N LEU A 32 4.34 3.15 3.79
CA LEU A 32 4.26 4.58 3.50
C LEU A 32 3.18 5.23 4.35
N ALA A 33 3.46 6.44 4.84
CA ALA A 33 2.49 7.20 5.61
C ALA A 33 1.41 7.84 4.73
N GLY A 34 1.64 7.91 3.43
CA GLY A 34 0.69 8.48 2.49
C GLY A 34 1.06 8.10 1.07
N ALA A 35 0.25 8.51 0.11
CA ALA A 35 0.43 8.16 -1.29
C ALA A 35 1.17 9.22 -2.12
N GLU A 36 1.86 10.16 -1.49
CA GLU A 36 2.49 11.27 -2.19
C GLU A 36 3.52 10.85 -3.22
N ASN A 37 4.31 9.83 -2.92
CA ASN A 37 5.34 9.32 -3.83
C ASN A 37 5.01 7.91 -4.31
N LEU A 38 3.74 7.59 -4.40
CA LEU A 38 3.30 6.23 -4.69
C LEU A 38 3.86 5.70 -6.01
N THR A 39 3.78 6.48 -7.08
CA THR A 39 4.27 6.05 -8.40
C THR A 39 5.76 5.72 -8.35
N ALA A 40 6.56 6.59 -7.73
CA ALA A 40 8.00 6.37 -7.59
C ALA A 40 8.30 5.13 -6.76
N GLU A 41 7.58 4.93 -5.67
CA GLU A 41 7.78 3.78 -4.80
C GLU A 41 7.37 2.47 -5.48
N VAL A 42 6.27 2.48 -6.22
CA VAL A 42 5.85 1.30 -6.97
C VAL A 42 6.87 0.96 -8.06
N GLU A 43 7.39 1.96 -8.74
CA GLU A 43 8.43 1.76 -9.74
C GLU A 43 9.69 1.16 -9.14
N ARG A 44 10.09 1.65 -7.97
CA ARG A 44 11.31 1.19 -7.29
C ARG A 44 11.14 -0.21 -6.69
N LEU A 45 10.01 -0.47 -6.05
CA LEU A 45 9.79 -1.69 -5.28
C LEU A 45 9.12 -2.81 -6.06
N GLN A 46 8.36 -2.48 -7.09
CA GLN A 46 7.62 -3.45 -7.92
C GLN A 46 6.78 -4.39 -7.05
N PRO A 47 5.92 -3.86 -6.17
CA PRO A 47 5.10 -4.73 -5.31
C PRO A 47 4.05 -5.47 -6.13
N ASP A 48 3.64 -6.63 -5.65
CA ASP A 48 2.57 -7.40 -6.28
C ASP A 48 1.19 -6.86 -5.93
N VAL A 49 1.04 -6.31 -4.72
CA VAL A 49 -0.22 -5.80 -4.21
C VAL A 49 0.03 -4.53 -3.40
N ILE A 50 -0.90 -3.59 -3.46
CA ILE A 50 -0.89 -2.38 -2.64
C ILE A 50 -2.03 -2.48 -1.64
N LEU A 51 -1.71 -2.40 -0.35
CA LEU A 51 -2.70 -2.41 0.71
C LEU A 51 -2.81 -1.03 1.33
N ILE A 52 -4.01 -0.47 1.34
CA ILE A 52 -4.28 0.83 1.95
C ILE A 52 -5.16 0.62 3.18
N ASP A 53 -4.63 0.98 4.34
CA ASP A 53 -5.39 0.93 5.58
C ASP A 53 -5.78 2.35 5.97
N THR A 54 -6.99 2.71 5.64
CA THR A 54 -7.56 4.02 6.00
C THR A 54 -9.07 3.93 6.01
N ASP A 55 -9.68 4.63 6.95
CA ASP A 55 -11.13 4.68 7.06
C ASP A 55 -11.75 5.47 5.90
N SER A 56 -11.02 6.48 5.42
CA SER A 56 -11.52 7.36 4.37
C SER A 56 -10.34 7.85 3.54
N PRO A 57 -10.04 7.16 2.42
CA PRO A 57 -8.95 7.60 1.55
C PRO A 57 -9.21 9.02 1.06
N SER A 58 -8.20 9.86 1.12
CA SER A 58 -8.32 11.22 0.63
C SER A 58 -8.43 11.22 -0.89
N ARG A 59 -8.93 12.32 -1.43
CA ARG A 59 -9.02 12.50 -2.88
C ARG A 59 -7.64 12.40 -3.53
N ASP A 60 -6.62 12.98 -2.88
CA ASP A 60 -5.25 12.92 -3.39
C ASP A 60 -4.73 11.48 -3.43
N THR A 61 -5.05 10.68 -2.42
CA THR A 61 -4.70 9.26 -2.41
C THR A 61 -5.33 8.54 -3.60
N LEU A 62 -6.63 8.77 -3.83
CA LEU A 62 -7.33 8.13 -4.95
C LEU A 62 -6.78 8.58 -6.29
N GLU A 63 -6.45 9.85 -6.44
CA GLU A 63 -5.85 10.37 -7.67
C GLU A 63 -4.47 9.78 -7.93
N ASN A 64 -3.65 9.66 -6.89
CA ASN A 64 -2.33 9.04 -7.00
C ASN A 64 -2.42 7.56 -7.36
N LEU A 65 -3.41 6.86 -6.80
CA LEU A 65 -3.64 5.46 -7.15
C LEU A 65 -4.07 5.31 -8.60
N ALA A 66 -4.96 6.17 -9.07
CA ALA A 66 -5.41 6.13 -10.46
C ALA A 66 -4.26 6.41 -11.43
N ALA A 67 -3.41 7.39 -11.12
CA ALA A 67 -2.25 7.71 -11.94
C ALA A 67 -1.26 6.55 -11.98
N MET A 68 -0.97 5.96 -10.84
CA MET A 68 -0.06 4.81 -10.76
C MET A 68 -0.63 3.62 -11.54
N ASN A 69 -1.91 3.33 -11.37
CA ASN A 69 -2.53 2.17 -12.00
C ASN A 69 -2.60 2.29 -13.52
N LYS A 70 -2.58 3.50 -14.05
CA LYS A 70 -2.56 3.73 -15.48
C LYS A 70 -1.25 3.26 -16.11
N ASP A 71 -0.13 3.54 -15.45
CA ASP A 71 1.21 3.22 -15.97
C ASP A 71 1.73 1.87 -15.48
N MET A 72 1.41 1.53 -14.23
CA MET A 72 1.89 0.31 -13.59
C MET A 72 0.76 -0.37 -12.82
N PRO A 73 -0.17 -1.05 -13.53
CA PRO A 73 -1.33 -1.67 -12.88
C PRO A 73 -0.92 -2.66 -11.80
N ARG A 74 -1.51 -2.51 -10.63
CA ARG A 74 -1.31 -3.41 -9.49
C ARG A 74 -2.65 -3.60 -8.76
N PRO A 75 -2.95 -4.79 -8.26
CA PRO A 75 -4.12 -4.95 -7.40
C PRO A 75 -4.01 -4.03 -6.19
N VAL A 76 -5.10 -3.35 -5.88
CA VAL A 76 -5.17 -2.44 -4.74
C VAL A 76 -6.27 -2.93 -3.81
N VAL A 77 -5.92 -3.14 -2.55
CA VAL A 77 -6.88 -3.54 -1.52
C VAL A 77 -7.01 -2.38 -0.54
N ILE A 78 -8.23 -1.90 -0.35
CA ILE A 78 -8.51 -0.87 0.63
C ILE A 78 -9.11 -1.53 1.86
N PHE A 79 -8.41 -1.40 2.97
CA PHE A 79 -8.81 -2.00 4.23
C PHE A 79 -9.46 -0.92 5.08
N THR A 80 -10.76 -1.01 5.28
CA THR A 80 -11.52 -0.05 6.08
C THR A 80 -12.04 -0.71 7.34
N GLN A 81 -12.17 0.08 8.39
CA GLN A 81 -12.71 -0.41 9.65
C GLN A 81 -14.17 0.00 9.84
#